data_d581d88264c82e11188bf52acf2b8409
#
_entry.id   d581d88264c82e11188bf52acf2b8409
#
_cell.length_a   1.000
_cell.length_b   1.000
_cell.length_c   1.000
_cell.angle_alpha   90.00
_cell.angle_beta   90.00
_cell.angle_gamma   90.00
#
_symmetry.space_group_name_H-M   'P 1'
#
loop_
_entity.id
_entity.type
_entity.pdbx_description
1 polymer ?
#
loop_
_entity_poly.entity_id
_entity_poly.type
_entity_poly.pdbx_seq_one_letter_code
_entity_poly.pdbx_strand_id
1 'polypeptide(L)'
;MEDPRLSLRKKQILKAIVDAHINHGEPVGSKYLSTEAMIACSPATIRNEMAELEEMGYLVQPHTSAGRVPSELGYRYYVDALVHQYSNTKAEIDEINEMLRYKLTEMDEILAEVSRLAASFTDYTGIAFKSGLGKVRIVQFKSVQLSPKDFLLVMTFERDIVKTKTIHLSFAITEEALSRFTKAANMYLINLTSEAITMPIIVKLEALMGPAAAMVHPTIKVIYETMSELDSADVKLDGITKLLQYPEYSDVSDLRNLMGMLEEKDKLLDVISTRTATGDDGIHVYIGTDNDNDSMKNTTLIFKNVNIGGGKLAFGVIGPKRMNYTKVIGMLNQLADGIDKMFSDDMLLGDGDEH
;
A
#
# COMPACT_ATOMS: atom_id res chain seq x y z
N MET A 1 13.59 -16.40 -11.04
CA MET A 1 14.60 -17.49 -11.21
C MET A 1 14.38 -18.15 -12.58
N GLU A 2 15.38 -18.17 -13.48
CA GLU A 2 15.22 -18.80 -14.79
C GLU A 2 15.18 -20.32 -14.64
N ASP A 3 14.09 -20.97 -15.09
CA ASP A 3 14.03 -22.43 -15.17
C ASP A 3 14.85 -22.90 -16.41
N PRO A 4 15.96 -23.64 -16.21
CA PRO A 4 16.82 -24.09 -17.31
C PRO A 4 16.14 -25.07 -18.28
N ARG A 5 14.99 -25.63 -17.91
CA ARG A 5 14.18 -26.54 -18.74
C ARG A 5 13.36 -25.80 -19.79
N LEU A 6 13.16 -24.46 -19.63
CA LEU A 6 12.41 -23.64 -20.56
C LEU A 6 13.29 -23.15 -21.71
N SER A 7 13.19 -23.82 -22.88
CA SER A 7 13.77 -23.33 -24.13
C SER A 7 13.22 -21.97 -24.54
N LEU A 8 13.94 -21.20 -25.34
CA LEU A 8 13.47 -19.92 -25.88
C LEU A 8 12.08 -20.03 -26.53
N ARG A 9 11.82 -21.13 -27.22
CA ARG A 9 10.52 -21.39 -27.84
C ARG A 9 9.41 -21.60 -26.82
N LYS A 10 9.65 -22.36 -25.74
CA LYS A 10 8.71 -22.55 -24.65
C LYS A 10 8.38 -21.21 -23.94
N LYS A 11 9.41 -20.39 -23.71
CA LYS A 11 9.24 -19.04 -23.15
C LYS A 11 8.35 -18.16 -24.02
N GLN A 12 8.56 -18.18 -25.34
CA GLN A 12 7.74 -17.44 -26.31
C GLN A 12 6.28 -17.93 -26.33
N ILE A 13 6.08 -19.26 -26.37
CA ILE A 13 4.74 -19.87 -26.37
C ILE A 13 4.01 -19.55 -25.05
N LEU A 14 4.66 -19.71 -23.91
CA LEU A 14 4.08 -19.40 -22.60
C LEU A 14 3.68 -17.93 -22.51
N LYS A 15 4.56 -17.01 -22.92
CA LYS A 15 4.27 -15.58 -22.97
C LYS A 15 3.05 -15.28 -23.84
N ALA A 16 3.00 -15.82 -25.06
CA ALA A 16 1.89 -15.58 -25.97
C ALA A 16 0.55 -16.15 -25.46
N ILE A 17 0.59 -17.28 -24.73
CA ILE A 17 -0.61 -17.82 -24.07
C ILE A 17 -1.08 -16.93 -22.95
N VAL A 18 -0.15 -16.42 -22.10
CA VAL A 18 -0.50 -15.51 -21.03
C VAL A 18 -1.07 -14.21 -21.56
N ASP A 19 -0.43 -13.59 -22.56
CA ASP A 19 -0.91 -12.36 -23.22
C ASP A 19 -2.31 -12.53 -23.83
N ALA A 20 -2.53 -13.65 -24.56
CA ALA A 20 -3.83 -13.94 -25.15
C ALA A 20 -4.92 -14.18 -24.08
N HIS A 21 -4.59 -14.91 -23.02
CA HIS A 21 -5.53 -15.20 -21.95
C HIS A 21 -5.87 -13.96 -21.11
N ILE A 22 -4.92 -13.06 -20.88
CA ILE A 22 -5.17 -11.75 -20.23
C ILE A 22 -6.18 -10.95 -21.04
N ASN A 23 -6.02 -10.89 -22.36
CA ASN A 23 -6.85 -10.07 -23.25
C ASN A 23 -8.26 -10.64 -23.50
N HIS A 24 -8.38 -11.97 -23.61
CA HIS A 24 -9.62 -12.60 -24.05
C HIS A 24 -10.34 -13.43 -22.98
N GLY A 25 -9.63 -13.88 -21.94
CA GLY A 25 -10.18 -14.74 -20.89
C GLY A 25 -10.46 -16.19 -21.31
N GLU A 26 -10.18 -16.56 -22.59
CA GLU A 26 -10.51 -17.84 -23.19
C GLU A 26 -9.28 -18.78 -23.27
N PRO A 27 -9.48 -20.11 -23.24
CA PRO A 27 -8.40 -21.06 -23.44
C PRO A 27 -7.75 -20.91 -24.83
N VAL A 28 -6.41 -20.86 -24.88
CA VAL A 28 -5.64 -20.58 -26.10
C VAL A 28 -5.29 -21.86 -26.82
N GLY A 29 -5.64 -21.93 -28.10
CA GLY A 29 -5.35 -23.09 -28.99
C GLY A 29 -4.06 -22.91 -29.80
N SER A 30 -3.42 -24.03 -30.21
CA SER A 30 -2.19 -24.01 -31.01
C SER A 30 -2.36 -23.32 -32.39
N LYS A 31 -3.57 -23.36 -32.95
CA LYS A 31 -3.88 -22.68 -34.21
C LYS A 31 -3.80 -21.16 -34.04
N TYR A 32 -4.38 -20.61 -32.98
CA TYR A 32 -4.30 -19.19 -32.66
C TYR A 32 -2.84 -18.72 -32.53
N LEU A 33 -2.00 -19.49 -31.84
CA LEU A 33 -0.60 -19.14 -31.62
C LEU A 33 0.22 -19.12 -32.92
N SER A 34 -0.12 -19.99 -33.89
CA SER A 34 0.58 -20.02 -35.18
C SER A 34 0.09 -18.91 -36.13
N THR A 35 -1.16 -18.49 -36.06
CA THR A 35 -1.76 -17.52 -37.00
C THR A 35 -1.75 -16.10 -36.44
N GLU A 36 -2.34 -15.88 -35.28
CA GLU A 36 -2.53 -14.54 -34.68
C GLU A 36 -1.31 -14.08 -33.87
N ALA A 37 -0.72 -14.95 -33.06
CA ALA A 37 0.48 -14.64 -32.30
C ALA A 37 1.78 -14.78 -33.11
N MET A 38 1.69 -15.16 -34.42
CA MET A 38 2.80 -15.22 -35.37
C MET A 38 4.01 -16.05 -34.89
N ILE A 39 3.78 -17.08 -34.08
CA ILE A 39 4.87 -17.97 -33.66
C ILE A 39 5.28 -18.81 -34.86
N ALA A 40 6.54 -18.69 -35.27
CA ALA A 40 7.10 -19.32 -36.48
C ALA A 40 7.26 -20.84 -36.32
N CYS A 41 6.16 -21.57 -36.03
CA CYS A 41 6.10 -23.00 -35.84
C CYS A 41 4.77 -23.58 -36.36
N SER A 42 4.77 -24.85 -36.74
CA SER A 42 3.53 -25.54 -37.12
C SER A 42 2.59 -25.68 -35.88
N PRO A 43 1.25 -25.69 -36.08
CA PRO A 43 0.32 -25.95 -35.00
C PRO A 43 0.56 -27.26 -34.25
N ALA A 44 1.09 -28.27 -34.93
CA ALA A 44 1.45 -29.56 -34.34
C ALA A 44 2.66 -29.43 -33.40
N THR A 45 3.69 -28.69 -33.80
CA THR A 45 4.85 -28.38 -32.96
C THR A 45 4.44 -27.58 -31.73
N ILE A 46 3.62 -26.54 -31.92
CA ILE A 46 3.12 -25.72 -30.83
C ILE A 46 2.32 -26.55 -29.82
N ARG A 47 1.48 -27.49 -30.31
CA ARG A 47 0.71 -28.39 -29.44
C ARG A 47 1.60 -29.28 -28.57
N ASN A 48 2.71 -29.81 -29.13
CA ASN A 48 3.67 -30.60 -28.36
C ASN A 48 4.35 -29.75 -27.26
N GLU A 49 4.81 -28.53 -27.60
CA GLU A 49 5.42 -27.64 -26.65
C GLU A 49 4.41 -27.23 -25.52
N MET A 50 3.12 -27.04 -25.90
CA MET A 50 2.07 -26.76 -24.91
C MET A 50 1.83 -27.94 -23.97
N ALA A 51 1.90 -29.18 -24.46
CA ALA A 51 1.78 -30.39 -23.65
C ALA A 51 2.96 -30.51 -22.65
N GLU A 52 4.19 -30.25 -23.12
CA GLU A 52 5.35 -30.24 -22.25
C GLU A 52 5.27 -29.11 -21.18
N LEU A 53 4.80 -27.92 -21.55
CA LEU A 53 4.55 -26.82 -20.59
C LEU A 53 3.46 -27.16 -19.56
N GLU A 54 2.47 -27.98 -19.95
CA GLU A 54 1.46 -28.50 -19.04
C GLU A 54 2.06 -29.54 -18.08
N GLU A 55 2.87 -30.49 -18.58
CA GLU A 55 3.60 -31.45 -17.74
C GLU A 55 4.55 -30.76 -16.74
N MET A 56 5.14 -29.64 -17.14
CA MET A 56 5.98 -28.79 -16.28
C MET A 56 5.17 -27.95 -15.29
N GLY A 57 3.84 -27.94 -15.39
CA GLY A 57 2.95 -27.21 -14.49
C GLY A 57 2.71 -25.73 -14.84
N TYR A 58 3.22 -25.23 -15.96
CA TYR A 58 3.03 -23.84 -16.39
C TYR A 58 1.66 -23.57 -17.04
N LEU A 59 1.04 -24.60 -17.60
CA LEU A 59 -0.25 -24.56 -18.25
C LEU A 59 -1.21 -25.58 -17.66
N VAL A 60 -2.51 -25.35 -17.84
CA VAL A 60 -3.59 -26.27 -17.47
C VAL A 60 -4.57 -26.40 -18.64
N GLN A 61 -5.14 -27.57 -18.82
CA GLN A 61 -6.24 -27.79 -19.74
C GLN A 61 -7.57 -27.81 -18.97
N PRO A 62 -8.44 -26.79 -19.13
CA PRO A 62 -9.69 -26.74 -18.37
C PRO A 62 -10.64 -27.89 -18.69
N HIS A 63 -10.70 -28.31 -19.98
CA HIS A 63 -11.55 -29.40 -20.48
C HIS A 63 -10.84 -30.14 -21.63
N THR A 64 -11.16 -31.42 -21.85
CA THR A 64 -10.48 -32.31 -22.78
C THR A 64 -10.38 -31.81 -24.23
N SER A 65 -11.31 -30.96 -24.69
CA SER A 65 -11.32 -30.36 -26.02
C SER A 65 -10.89 -28.88 -26.03
N ALA A 66 -10.59 -28.30 -24.89
CA ALA A 66 -10.19 -26.89 -24.77
C ALA A 66 -8.71 -26.70 -25.13
N GLY A 67 -8.35 -25.44 -25.45
CA GLY A 67 -6.95 -24.99 -25.46
C GLY A 67 -6.28 -25.11 -24.10
N ARG A 68 -5.26 -24.30 -23.87
CA ARG A 68 -4.58 -24.23 -22.56
C ARG A 68 -4.76 -22.85 -21.96
N VAL A 69 -4.82 -22.80 -20.62
CA VAL A 69 -4.77 -21.55 -19.85
C VAL A 69 -3.54 -21.54 -18.96
N PRO A 70 -2.97 -20.38 -18.61
CA PRO A 70 -1.86 -20.31 -17.67
C PRO A 70 -2.26 -20.82 -16.30
N SER A 71 -1.40 -21.58 -15.65
CA SER A 71 -1.47 -21.89 -14.22
C SER A 71 -0.96 -20.69 -13.39
N GLU A 72 -1.05 -20.77 -12.08
CA GLU A 72 -0.43 -19.77 -11.17
C GLU A 72 1.09 -19.70 -11.40
N LEU A 73 1.74 -20.84 -11.61
CA LEU A 73 3.16 -20.91 -11.97
C LEU A 73 3.45 -20.25 -13.32
N GLY A 74 2.56 -20.39 -14.29
CA GLY A 74 2.66 -19.71 -15.59
C GLY A 74 2.58 -18.21 -15.48
N TYR A 75 1.63 -17.69 -14.71
CA TYR A 75 1.55 -16.25 -14.41
C TYR A 75 2.75 -15.75 -13.61
N ARG A 76 3.23 -16.50 -12.63
CA ARG A 76 4.42 -16.14 -11.84
C ARG A 76 5.63 -15.96 -12.75
N TYR A 77 5.90 -16.93 -13.62
CA TYR A 77 7.01 -16.83 -14.58
C TYR A 77 6.91 -15.61 -15.50
N TYR A 78 5.69 -15.29 -15.96
CA TYR A 78 5.42 -14.12 -16.80
C TYR A 78 5.72 -12.82 -16.06
N VAL A 79 5.25 -12.68 -14.81
CA VAL A 79 5.47 -11.51 -13.96
C VAL A 79 6.96 -11.30 -13.67
N ASP A 80 7.69 -12.38 -13.30
CA ASP A 80 9.13 -12.30 -13.02
C ASP A 80 9.91 -11.77 -14.24
N ALA A 81 9.48 -12.12 -15.46
CA ALA A 81 10.08 -11.59 -16.69
C ALA A 81 9.75 -10.12 -16.96
N LEU A 82 8.58 -9.63 -16.49
CA LEU A 82 8.14 -8.24 -16.70
C LEU A 82 8.79 -7.25 -15.75
N VAL A 83 9.01 -7.61 -14.51
CA VAL A 83 9.59 -6.73 -13.47
C VAL A 83 10.90 -6.08 -13.94
N HIS A 84 11.62 -6.73 -14.84
CA HIS A 84 12.91 -6.25 -15.37
C HIS A 84 12.81 -5.45 -16.68
N GLN A 85 11.65 -5.29 -17.31
CA GLN A 85 11.57 -4.78 -18.70
C GLN A 85 10.60 -3.62 -18.93
N TYR A 86 9.80 -3.19 -17.91
CA TYR A 86 8.74 -2.23 -18.15
C TYR A 86 9.19 -0.76 -18.03
N SER A 87 8.78 0.08 -19.01
CA SER A 87 8.86 1.54 -18.97
C SER A 87 7.50 2.14 -19.37
N ASN A 88 6.99 3.05 -18.54
CA ASN A 88 5.75 3.78 -18.82
C ASN A 88 5.91 4.77 -19.97
N THR A 89 4.81 5.12 -20.63
CA THR A 89 4.78 6.20 -21.60
C THR A 89 4.89 7.56 -20.88
N LYS A 90 5.46 8.56 -21.57
CA LYS A 90 5.60 9.92 -21.01
C LYS A 90 4.25 10.54 -20.62
N ALA A 91 3.17 10.24 -21.35
CA ALA A 91 1.85 10.75 -21.07
C ALA A 91 1.27 10.20 -19.77
N GLU A 92 1.42 8.90 -19.49
CA GLU A 92 1.02 8.28 -18.22
C GLU A 92 1.82 8.85 -17.04
N ILE A 93 3.12 9.13 -17.26
CA ILE A 93 4.00 9.77 -16.28
C ILE A 93 3.51 11.17 -15.91
N ASP A 94 3.22 11.99 -16.91
CA ASP A 94 2.80 13.37 -16.72
C ASP A 94 1.42 13.43 -16.02
N GLU A 95 0.48 12.55 -16.36
CA GLU A 95 -0.84 12.47 -15.75
C GLU A 95 -0.78 12.11 -14.26
N ILE A 96 -0.01 11.09 -13.89
CA ILE A 96 0.18 10.68 -12.49
C ILE A 96 0.85 11.80 -11.68
N ASN A 97 1.91 12.41 -12.22
CA ASN A 97 2.61 13.49 -11.53
C ASN A 97 1.72 14.75 -11.35
N GLU A 98 0.84 15.06 -12.28
CA GLU A 98 -0.10 16.18 -12.15
C GLU A 98 -1.11 15.91 -11.03
N MET A 99 -1.63 14.69 -10.92
CA MET A 99 -2.57 14.29 -9.87
C MET A 99 -1.94 14.27 -8.47
N LEU A 100 -0.66 13.92 -8.36
CA LEU A 100 0.09 13.92 -7.09
C LEU A 100 0.59 15.32 -6.67
N ARG A 101 0.52 16.33 -7.52
CA ARG A 101 1.00 17.71 -7.22
C ARG A 101 0.17 18.47 -6.18
N TYR A 102 -1.05 18.05 -5.90
CA TYR A 102 -1.80 18.59 -4.78
C TYR A 102 -1.13 18.13 -3.48
N LYS A 103 -0.54 19.07 -2.73
CA LYS A 103 0.07 18.82 -1.42
C LYS A 103 -0.96 18.19 -0.49
N LEU A 104 -0.87 16.88 -0.33
CA LEU A 104 -1.62 16.15 0.67
C LEU A 104 -0.89 16.30 1.99
N THR A 105 -1.49 16.99 2.94
CA THR A 105 -0.87 17.33 4.22
C THR A 105 -1.05 16.24 5.27
N GLU A 106 -2.01 15.35 5.07
CA GLU A 106 -2.32 14.27 6.02
C GLU A 106 -2.14 12.89 5.37
N MET A 107 -1.61 11.96 6.14
CA MET A 107 -1.34 10.60 5.69
C MET A 107 -2.60 9.87 5.20
N ASP A 108 -3.74 10.13 5.81
CA ASP A 108 -5.03 9.53 5.41
C ASP A 108 -5.47 9.99 4.03
N GLU A 109 -5.19 11.24 3.65
CA GLU A 109 -5.45 11.76 2.32
C GLU A 109 -4.52 11.11 1.28
N ILE A 110 -3.24 10.92 1.64
CA ILE A 110 -2.27 10.21 0.78
C ILE A 110 -2.74 8.77 0.52
N LEU A 111 -3.13 8.04 1.56
CA LEU A 111 -3.64 6.67 1.43
C LEU A 111 -4.88 6.61 0.54
N ALA A 112 -5.84 7.52 0.75
CA ALA A 112 -7.06 7.57 -0.03
C ALA A 112 -6.77 7.90 -1.51
N GLU A 113 -5.93 8.90 -1.77
CA GLU A 113 -5.59 9.31 -3.13
C GLU A 113 -4.80 8.25 -3.88
N VAL A 114 -3.80 7.63 -3.25
CA VAL A 114 -2.99 6.57 -3.87
C VAL A 114 -3.84 5.34 -4.19
N SER A 115 -4.75 4.92 -3.29
CA SER A 115 -5.67 3.81 -3.57
C SER A 115 -6.62 4.15 -4.73
N ARG A 116 -7.14 5.39 -4.78
CA ARG A 116 -8.00 5.88 -5.86
C ARG A 116 -7.27 5.90 -7.21
N LEU A 117 -6.04 6.41 -7.26
CA LEU A 117 -5.22 6.41 -8.47
C LEU A 117 -4.93 4.99 -8.95
N ALA A 118 -4.51 4.10 -8.05
CA ALA A 118 -4.27 2.69 -8.38
C ALA A 118 -5.51 2.04 -8.99
N ALA A 119 -6.70 2.31 -8.44
CA ALA A 119 -7.95 1.82 -9.00
C ALA A 119 -8.25 2.44 -10.38
N SER A 120 -8.13 3.76 -10.54
CA SER A 120 -8.55 4.47 -11.76
C SER A 120 -7.70 4.08 -12.98
N PHE A 121 -6.39 3.93 -12.80
CA PHE A 121 -5.48 3.60 -13.89
C PHE A 121 -5.49 2.12 -14.29
N THR A 122 -5.95 1.22 -13.43
CA THR A 122 -5.83 -0.23 -13.68
C THR A 122 -7.14 -0.95 -13.93
N ASP A 123 -8.28 -0.36 -13.60
CA ASP A 123 -9.60 -1.00 -13.58
C ASP A 123 -9.74 -2.15 -12.55
N TYR A 124 -8.82 -2.22 -11.58
CA TYR A 124 -8.88 -3.14 -10.44
C TYR A 124 -9.18 -2.40 -9.13
N THR A 125 -9.37 -3.12 -8.04
CA THR A 125 -9.48 -2.50 -6.71
C THR A 125 -8.12 -1.98 -6.28
N GLY A 126 -8.03 -0.68 -6.07
CA GLY A 126 -6.84 -0.04 -5.51
C GLY A 126 -6.77 -0.26 -4.00
N ILE A 127 -5.57 -0.45 -3.50
CA ILE A 127 -5.28 -0.61 -2.09
C ILE A 127 -4.09 0.26 -1.70
N ALA A 128 -4.18 0.94 -0.58
CA ALA A 128 -3.05 1.61 0.05
C ALA A 128 -3.03 1.27 1.54
N PHE A 129 -1.87 0.96 2.05
CA PHE A 129 -1.63 0.50 3.40
C PHE A 129 -0.49 1.28 4.03
N LYS A 130 -0.70 1.78 5.24
CA LYS A 130 0.33 2.36 6.09
C LYS A 130 0.64 1.39 7.22
N SER A 131 1.89 0.95 7.33
CA SER A 131 2.31 0.27 8.54
C SER A 131 2.38 1.26 9.69
N GLY A 132 1.89 0.89 10.86
CA GLY A 132 2.16 1.64 12.07
C GLY A 132 3.67 1.75 12.31
N LEU A 133 4.10 2.88 12.84
CA LEU A 133 5.52 3.11 13.15
C LEU A 133 6.01 2.23 14.32
N GLY A 134 5.10 1.47 14.93
CA GLY A 134 5.31 0.82 16.20
C GLY A 134 5.31 1.84 17.34
N LYS A 135 5.66 1.43 18.53
CA LYS A 135 5.61 2.28 19.73
C LYS A 135 6.61 3.43 19.63
N VAL A 136 6.18 4.54 19.00
CA VAL A 136 7.00 5.76 18.90
C VAL A 136 7.16 6.42 20.27
N ARG A 137 8.33 7.02 20.48
CA ARG A 137 8.64 7.76 21.71
C ARG A 137 8.67 9.26 21.44
N ILE A 138 8.23 10.02 22.43
CA ILE A 138 8.30 11.48 22.40
C ILE A 138 9.73 11.92 22.68
N VAL A 139 10.26 12.83 21.87
CA VAL A 139 11.61 13.42 22.03
C VAL A 139 11.52 14.81 22.62
N GLN A 140 10.55 15.62 22.20
CA GLN A 140 10.44 17.01 22.64
C GLN A 140 9.03 17.55 22.50
N PHE A 141 8.64 18.45 23.40
CA PHE A 141 7.47 19.31 23.27
C PHE A 141 7.89 20.77 23.13
N LYS A 142 7.22 21.51 22.27
CA LYS A 142 7.20 22.98 22.22
C LYS A 142 5.75 23.43 22.16
N SER A 143 5.46 24.62 22.67
CA SER A 143 4.12 25.21 22.58
C SER A 143 4.18 26.69 22.30
N VAL A 144 3.18 27.19 21.58
CA VAL A 144 3.00 28.60 21.24
C VAL A 144 1.56 28.96 21.53
N GLN A 145 1.34 30.05 22.33
CA GLN A 145 0.00 30.57 22.59
C GLN A 145 -0.52 31.31 21.36
N LEU A 146 -1.69 30.92 20.87
CA LEU A 146 -2.36 31.56 19.73
C LEU A 146 -3.41 32.58 20.18
N SER A 147 -4.14 32.24 21.24
CA SER A 147 -5.15 33.06 21.85
C SER A 147 -5.22 32.75 23.36
N PRO A 148 -6.03 33.48 24.13
CA PRO A 148 -6.20 33.15 25.58
C PRO A 148 -6.69 31.74 25.84
N LYS A 149 -7.37 31.08 24.86
CA LYS A 149 -7.92 29.72 24.99
C LYS A 149 -7.31 28.70 24.04
N ASP A 150 -6.48 29.17 23.12
CA ASP A 150 -5.91 28.30 22.08
C ASP A 150 -4.39 28.32 22.13
N PHE A 151 -3.80 27.18 21.99
CA PHE A 151 -2.36 27.07 21.82
C PHE A 151 -2.00 25.96 20.82
N LEU A 152 -0.87 26.15 20.15
CA LEU A 152 -0.25 25.17 19.29
C LEU A 152 0.69 24.29 20.12
N LEU A 153 0.51 22.97 20.05
CA LEU A 153 1.42 22.00 20.63
C LEU A 153 2.20 21.34 19.51
N VAL A 154 3.52 21.49 19.53
CA VAL A 154 4.47 20.82 18.63
C VAL A 154 5.08 19.65 19.37
N MET A 155 4.93 18.46 18.83
CA MET A 155 5.44 17.21 19.38
C MET A 155 6.47 16.65 18.41
N THR A 156 7.70 16.47 18.87
CA THR A 156 8.76 15.78 18.13
C THR A 156 8.88 14.37 18.66
N PHE A 157 8.87 13.40 17.76
CA PHE A 157 9.01 11.98 18.06
C PHE A 157 10.35 11.46 17.53
N GLU A 158 10.71 10.23 17.88
CA GLU A 158 11.82 9.51 17.26
C GLU A 158 11.70 9.51 15.74
N ARG A 159 12.81 9.36 15.03
CA ARG A 159 12.91 9.37 13.55
C ARG A 159 12.53 10.72 12.92
N ASP A 160 12.78 11.82 13.66
CA ASP A 160 12.55 13.20 13.20
C ASP A 160 11.09 13.52 12.80
N ILE A 161 10.14 12.75 13.33
CA ILE A 161 8.72 12.98 13.07
C ILE A 161 8.24 14.16 13.92
N VAL A 162 7.69 15.18 13.27
CA VAL A 162 7.09 16.34 13.94
C VAL A 162 5.60 16.37 13.66
N LYS A 163 4.80 16.47 14.73
CA LYS A 163 3.35 16.67 14.65
C LYS A 163 2.96 17.92 15.40
N THR A 164 2.05 18.66 14.80
CA THR A 164 1.53 19.92 15.33
C THR A 164 0.02 19.80 15.50
N LYS A 165 -0.49 20.12 16.68
CA LYS A 165 -1.94 20.10 16.98
C LYS A 165 -2.33 21.41 17.68
N THR A 166 -3.42 22.03 17.23
CA THR A 166 -4.04 23.16 17.93
C THR A 166 -4.96 22.62 19.01
N ILE A 167 -4.77 23.07 20.25
CA ILE A 167 -5.59 22.67 21.39
C ILE A 167 -6.44 23.84 21.81
N HIS A 168 -7.76 23.63 21.84
CA HIS A 168 -8.74 24.57 22.33
C HIS A 168 -9.19 24.22 23.77
N LEU A 169 -9.09 25.18 24.67
CA LEU A 169 -9.53 25.03 26.04
C LEU A 169 -10.82 25.81 26.28
N SER A 170 -11.69 25.32 27.18
CA SER A 170 -12.92 26.01 27.57
C SER A 170 -12.66 27.26 28.46
N PHE A 171 -11.44 27.44 28.95
CA PHE A 171 -11.01 28.53 29.84
C PHE A 171 -9.72 29.17 29.31
N ALA A 172 -9.45 30.40 29.78
CA ALA A 172 -8.23 31.10 29.42
C ALA A 172 -7.02 30.61 30.24
N ILE A 173 -5.88 30.51 29.57
CA ILE A 173 -4.57 30.21 30.20
C ILE A 173 -3.62 31.38 29.98
N THR A 174 -2.62 31.47 30.84
CA THR A 174 -1.52 32.43 30.69
C THR A 174 -0.35 31.79 30.02
N GLU A 175 0.50 32.58 29.36
CA GLU A 175 1.74 32.12 28.74
C GLU A 175 2.66 31.41 29.76
N GLU A 176 2.67 31.87 31.02
CA GLU A 176 3.42 31.25 32.11
C GLU A 176 2.89 29.84 32.44
N ALA A 177 1.56 29.65 32.45
CA ALA A 177 0.96 28.33 32.65
C ALA A 177 1.30 27.38 31.49
N LEU A 178 1.25 27.87 30.26
CA LEU A 178 1.62 27.10 29.07
C LEU A 178 3.12 26.72 29.10
N SER A 179 4.00 27.65 29.40
CA SER A 179 5.44 27.39 29.58
C SER A 179 5.72 26.35 30.67
N ARG A 180 4.98 26.43 31.81
CA ARG A 180 5.08 25.46 32.90
C ARG A 180 4.65 24.08 32.46
N PHE A 181 3.54 23.97 31.72
CA PHE A 181 3.08 22.72 31.16
C PHE A 181 4.14 22.11 30.22
N THR A 182 4.67 22.90 29.29
CA THR A 182 5.69 22.41 28.32
C THR A 182 6.94 21.91 29.05
N LYS A 183 7.41 22.60 30.09
CA LYS A 183 8.53 22.12 30.91
C LYS A 183 8.20 20.82 31.64
N ALA A 184 7.01 20.71 32.23
CA ALA A 184 6.56 19.51 32.91
C ALA A 184 6.39 18.31 31.91
N ALA A 185 5.81 18.55 30.73
CA ALA A 185 5.69 17.56 29.69
C ALA A 185 7.07 17.06 29.23
N ASN A 186 8.01 17.95 28.99
CA ASN A 186 9.40 17.57 28.64
C ASN A 186 10.12 16.84 29.79
N MET A 187 9.73 17.02 31.04
CA MET A 187 10.34 16.31 32.18
C MET A 187 9.76 14.91 32.38
N TYR A 188 8.47 14.71 32.14
CA TYR A 188 7.77 13.49 32.52
C TYR A 188 7.24 12.62 31.37
N LEU A 189 7.15 13.16 30.15
CA LEU A 189 6.61 12.43 29.00
C LEU A 189 7.66 12.08 27.95
N ILE A 190 8.88 12.65 27.99
CA ILE A 190 9.97 12.29 27.07
C ILE A 190 10.35 10.82 27.25
N ASN A 191 10.68 10.17 26.12
CA ASN A 191 11.01 8.75 26.01
C ASN A 191 9.88 7.79 26.41
N LEU A 192 8.66 8.26 26.60
CA LEU A 192 7.49 7.42 26.85
C LEU A 192 6.81 7.04 25.52
N THR A 193 6.26 5.83 25.51
CA THR A 193 5.29 5.36 24.50
C THR A 193 3.87 5.72 24.98
N SER A 194 2.88 5.64 24.09
CA SER A 194 1.47 5.89 24.41
C SER A 194 1.00 5.08 25.63
N GLU A 195 1.34 3.79 25.71
CA GLU A 195 0.97 2.91 26.82
C GLU A 195 1.65 3.26 28.16
N ALA A 196 2.79 3.94 28.11
CA ALA A 196 3.53 4.34 29.30
C ALA A 196 2.99 5.65 29.94
N ILE A 197 2.12 6.38 29.25
CA ILE A 197 1.43 7.56 29.80
C ILE A 197 0.29 7.08 30.70
N THR A 198 0.59 6.87 31.98
CA THR A 198 -0.31 6.28 32.95
C THR A 198 -0.93 7.34 33.89
N MET A 199 -2.03 6.99 34.58
CA MET A 199 -2.69 7.88 35.54
C MET A 199 -1.76 8.51 36.58
N PRO A 200 -0.78 7.80 37.20
CA PRO A 200 0.15 8.44 38.12
C PRO A 200 0.94 9.59 37.52
N ILE A 201 1.30 9.54 36.22
CA ILE A 201 1.99 10.62 35.53
C ILE A 201 1.06 11.80 35.32
N ILE A 202 -0.20 11.54 34.93
CA ILE A 202 -1.23 12.57 34.72
C ILE A 202 -1.48 13.35 36.02
N VAL A 203 -1.70 12.63 37.13
CA VAL A 203 -1.91 13.25 38.46
C VAL A 203 -0.69 14.08 38.86
N LYS A 204 0.51 13.64 38.53
CA LYS A 204 1.74 14.40 38.83
C LYS A 204 1.83 15.69 38.00
N LEU A 205 1.44 15.63 36.73
CA LEU A 205 1.35 16.82 35.87
C LEU A 205 0.30 17.82 36.41
N GLU A 206 -0.89 17.35 36.80
CA GLU A 206 -1.94 18.18 37.40
C GLU A 206 -1.45 18.88 38.66
N ALA A 207 -0.77 18.15 39.54
CA ALA A 207 -0.23 18.75 40.79
C ALA A 207 0.79 19.87 40.51
N LEU A 208 1.60 19.73 39.44
CA LEU A 208 2.56 20.77 39.05
C LEU A 208 1.89 22.01 38.40
N MET A 209 0.71 21.81 37.80
CA MET A 209 -0.01 22.88 37.11
C MET A 209 -0.81 23.78 38.03
N GLY A 210 -1.16 23.32 39.25
CA GLY A 210 -1.91 24.08 40.23
C GLY A 210 -3.23 24.63 39.66
N PRO A 211 -3.46 25.96 39.62
CA PRO A 211 -4.71 26.53 39.10
C PRO A 211 -5.01 26.20 37.63
N ALA A 212 -3.99 25.88 36.85
CA ALA A 212 -4.13 25.50 35.44
C ALA A 212 -4.24 23.99 35.24
N ALA A 213 -4.43 23.17 36.27
CA ALA A 213 -4.51 21.72 36.20
C ALA A 213 -5.55 21.21 35.19
N ALA A 214 -6.65 21.94 35.02
CA ALA A 214 -7.72 21.60 34.10
C ALA A 214 -7.26 21.51 32.61
N MET A 215 -6.10 22.08 32.23
CA MET A 215 -5.55 21.95 30.89
C MET A 215 -4.88 20.60 30.63
N VAL A 216 -4.51 19.85 31.68
CA VAL A 216 -3.72 18.61 31.54
C VAL A 216 -4.50 17.55 30.76
N HIS A 217 -5.72 17.23 31.20
CA HIS A 217 -6.51 16.19 30.55
C HIS A 217 -6.77 16.42 29.05
N PRO A 218 -7.28 17.60 28.60
CA PRO A 218 -7.46 17.84 27.17
C PRO A 218 -6.15 17.71 26.36
N THR A 219 -5.05 18.18 26.93
CA THR A 219 -3.74 18.13 26.27
C THR A 219 -3.19 16.72 26.19
N ILE A 220 -3.26 15.95 27.29
CA ILE A 220 -2.83 14.54 27.31
C ILE A 220 -3.67 13.70 26.34
N LYS A 221 -4.98 13.97 26.23
CA LYS A 221 -5.85 13.29 25.26
C LYS A 221 -5.34 13.50 23.84
N VAL A 222 -5.02 14.73 23.44
CA VAL A 222 -4.48 15.04 22.10
C VAL A 222 -3.11 14.39 21.89
N ILE A 223 -2.25 14.37 22.90
CA ILE A 223 -0.95 13.68 22.83
C ILE A 223 -1.17 12.18 22.58
N TYR A 224 -2.05 11.54 23.37
CA TYR A 224 -2.34 10.12 23.24
C TYR A 224 -2.94 9.78 21.87
N GLU A 225 -3.91 10.55 21.39
CA GLU A 225 -4.53 10.39 20.08
C GLU A 225 -3.47 10.50 18.96
N THR A 226 -2.59 11.50 19.04
CA THR A 226 -1.51 11.68 18.05
C THR A 226 -0.52 10.51 18.04
N MET A 227 -0.15 10.01 19.22
CA MET A 227 0.71 8.83 19.32
C MET A 227 0.02 7.58 18.78
N SER A 228 -1.26 7.39 19.10
CA SER A 228 -2.07 6.29 18.61
C SER A 228 -2.22 6.31 17.09
N GLU A 229 -2.41 7.50 16.48
CA GLU A 229 -2.42 7.69 15.03
C GLU A 229 -1.08 7.26 14.37
N LEU A 230 0.05 7.55 15.02
CA LEU A 230 1.37 7.14 14.54
C LEU A 230 1.64 5.64 14.72
N ASP A 231 1.17 5.06 15.82
CA ASP A 231 1.36 3.64 16.14
C ASP A 231 0.42 2.73 15.32
N SER A 232 -0.70 3.26 14.83
CA SER A 232 -1.71 2.47 14.12
C SER A 232 -1.32 2.20 12.66
N ALA A 233 -1.54 0.97 12.23
CA ALA A 233 -1.63 0.65 10.82
C ALA A 233 -3.01 1.09 10.27
N ASP A 234 -3.08 1.53 9.03
CA ASP A 234 -4.35 1.81 8.35
C ASP A 234 -4.31 1.33 6.91
N VAL A 235 -5.49 1.02 6.37
CA VAL A 235 -5.68 0.57 5.00
C VAL A 235 -6.86 1.30 4.37
N LYS A 236 -6.67 1.74 3.12
CA LYS A 236 -7.72 2.30 2.28
C LYS A 236 -7.89 1.44 1.05
N LEU A 237 -9.12 1.28 0.64
CA LEU A 237 -9.52 0.58 -0.57
C LEU A 237 -10.36 1.52 -1.43
N ASP A 238 -10.17 1.46 -2.74
CA ASP A 238 -11.00 2.16 -3.72
C ASP A 238 -11.37 1.22 -4.88
N GLY A 239 -12.55 1.44 -5.46
CA GLY A 239 -12.98 0.70 -6.62
C GLY A 239 -13.31 -0.78 -6.36
N ILE A 240 -13.73 -1.18 -5.16
CA ILE A 240 -14.11 -2.57 -4.81
C ILE A 240 -15.14 -3.13 -5.81
N THR A 241 -16.09 -2.30 -6.26
CA THR A 241 -17.12 -2.70 -7.22
C THR A 241 -16.57 -3.09 -8.60
N LYS A 242 -15.34 -2.73 -8.92
CA LYS A 242 -14.70 -3.13 -10.18
C LYS A 242 -14.45 -4.64 -10.27
N LEU A 243 -14.32 -5.33 -9.13
CA LEU A 243 -14.20 -6.79 -9.09
C LEU A 243 -15.44 -7.47 -9.69
N LEU A 244 -16.63 -6.87 -9.54
CA LEU A 244 -17.88 -7.41 -10.07
C LEU A 244 -17.94 -7.49 -11.61
N GLN A 245 -17.04 -6.82 -12.32
CA GLN A 245 -16.96 -6.82 -13.77
C GLN A 245 -16.26 -8.06 -14.34
N TYR A 246 -15.60 -8.83 -13.47
CA TYR A 246 -14.80 -9.98 -13.88
C TYR A 246 -15.56 -11.29 -13.66
N PRO A 247 -15.65 -12.16 -14.70
CA PRO A 247 -16.36 -13.44 -14.62
C PRO A 247 -15.85 -14.38 -13.51
N GLU A 248 -14.60 -14.23 -13.11
CA GLU A 248 -13.95 -14.98 -12.02
C GLU A 248 -14.64 -14.79 -10.68
N TYR A 249 -15.38 -13.70 -10.50
CA TYR A 249 -16.14 -13.39 -9.29
C TYR A 249 -17.65 -13.59 -9.46
N SER A 250 -18.09 -14.39 -10.46
CA SER A 250 -19.51 -14.72 -10.68
C SER A 250 -20.08 -15.70 -9.64
N ASP A 251 -19.24 -16.47 -8.97
CA ASP A 251 -19.68 -17.31 -7.84
C ASP A 251 -19.99 -16.44 -6.62
N VAL A 252 -21.24 -16.46 -6.19
CA VAL A 252 -21.74 -15.60 -5.09
C VAL A 252 -21.07 -15.94 -3.75
N SER A 253 -20.68 -17.19 -3.53
CA SER A 253 -20.04 -17.60 -2.27
C SER A 253 -18.59 -17.13 -2.20
N ASP A 254 -17.83 -17.29 -3.27
CA ASP A 254 -16.46 -16.81 -3.38
C ASP A 254 -16.40 -15.28 -3.30
N LEU A 255 -17.32 -14.60 -4.02
CA LEU A 255 -17.44 -13.15 -3.95
C LEU A 255 -17.77 -12.65 -2.54
N ARG A 256 -18.74 -13.28 -1.85
CA ARG A 256 -19.10 -12.90 -0.48
C ARG A 256 -17.93 -13.07 0.49
N ASN A 257 -17.17 -14.14 0.37
CA ASN A 257 -16.01 -14.40 1.21
C ASN A 257 -14.92 -13.35 0.97
N LEU A 258 -14.65 -12.99 -0.30
CA LEU A 258 -13.70 -11.94 -0.67
C LEU A 258 -14.16 -10.58 -0.15
N MET A 259 -15.42 -10.19 -0.36
CA MET A 259 -15.97 -8.91 0.13
C MET A 259 -15.91 -8.83 1.66
N GLY A 260 -16.32 -9.89 2.37
CA GLY A 260 -16.22 -9.94 3.82
C GLY A 260 -14.79 -9.76 4.34
N MET A 261 -13.81 -10.35 3.66
CA MET A 261 -12.38 -10.15 4.00
C MET A 261 -11.92 -8.71 3.74
N LEU A 262 -12.34 -8.09 2.62
CA LEU A 262 -11.98 -6.71 2.28
C LEU A 262 -12.66 -5.67 3.19
N GLU A 263 -13.84 -5.96 3.72
CA GLU A 263 -14.55 -5.09 4.67
C GLU A 263 -13.98 -5.17 6.09
N GLU A 264 -13.41 -6.33 6.48
CA GLU A 264 -12.80 -6.51 7.80
C GLU A 264 -11.36 -6.00 7.79
N LYS A 265 -11.17 -4.71 8.15
CA LYS A 265 -9.86 -4.03 8.14
C LYS A 265 -8.76 -4.84 8.85
N ASP A 266 -9.06 -5.42 10.00
CA ASP A 266 -8.07 -6.16 10.79
C ASP A 266 -7.55 -7.40 10.03
N LYS A 267 -8.43 -8.16 9.38
CA LYS A 267 -8.02 -9.31 8.55
C LYS A 267 -7.18 -8.89 7.35
N LEU A 268 -7.56 -7.79 6.70
CA LEU A 268 -6.82 -7.24 5.58
C LEU A 268 -5.45 -6.74 6.00
N LEU A 269 -5.38 -6.05 7.15
CA LEU A 269 -4.13 -5.60 7.76
C LEU A 269 -3.20 -6.77 8.09
N ASP A 270 -3.71 -7.86 8.65
CA ASP A 270 -2.93 -9.06 8.95
C ASP A 270 -2.32 -9.68 7.68
N VAL A 271 -3.13 -9.81 6.62
CA VAL A 271 -2.68 -10.34 5.32
C VAL A 271 -1.58 -9.48 4.71
N ILE A 272 -1.70 -8.15 4.79
CA ILE A 272 -0.75 -7.23 4.15
C ILE A 272 0.49 -7.02 5.02
N SER A 273 0.33 -6.81 6.34
CA SER A 273 1.44 -6.51 7.24
C SER A 273 2.48 -7.62 7.30
N THR A 274 2.03 -8.88 7.30
CA THR A 274 2.93 -10.06 7.26
C THR A 274 3.82 -10.04 6.01
N ARG A 275 3.32 -9.50 4.90
CA ARG A 275 3.99 -9.48 3.59
C ARG A 275 4.83 -8.22 3.37
N THR A 276 4.42 -7.09 3.93
CA THR A 276 5.18 -5.83 3.85
C THR A 276 6.38 -5.80 4.81
N ALA A 277 6.39 -6.68 5.81
CA ALA A 277 7.49 -6.78 6.79
C ALA A 277 8.84 -7.21 6.20
N THR A 278 8.87 -7.79 5.00
CA THR A 278 10.11 -8.29 4.34
C THR A 278 11.13 -7.21 4.00
N GLY A 279 10.77 -5.93 4.11
CA GLY A 279 11.72 -4.80 4.02
C GLY A 279 12.25 -4.45 2.64
N ASP A 280 11.86 -5.17 1.60
CA ASP A 280 12.23 -4.93 0.22
C ASP A 280 11.30 -3.87 -0.40
N ASP A 281 11.89 -2.85 -1.05
CA ASP A 281 11.17 -1.79 -1.76
C ASP A 281 10.72 -2.22 -3.18
N GLY A 282 10.83 -3.52 -3.47
CA GLY A 282 10.42 -4.13 -4.74
C GLY A 282 8.90 -4.23 -4.92
N ILE A 283 8.51 -4.74 -6.10
CA ILE A 283 7.12 -5.12 -6.37
C ILE A 283 6.88 -6.54 -5.85
N HIS A 284 5.84 -6.67 -5.06
CA HIS A 284 5.41 -7.95 -4.49
C HIS A 284 4.15 -8.43 -5.20
N VAL A 285 4.14 -9.69 -5.62
CA VAL A 285 3.04 -10.30 -6.36
C VAL A 285 2.64 -11.62 -5.72
N TYR A 286 1.37 -11.74 -5.34
CA TYR A 286 0.77 -12.92 -4.73
C TYR A 286 -0.39 -13.38 -5.60
N ILE A 287 -0.28 -14.55 -6.23
CA ILE A 287 -1.24 -15.08 -7.20
C ILE A 287 -1.94 -16.28 -6.59
N GLY A 288 -3.28 -16.22 -6.50
CA GLY A 288 -4.10 -17.34 -6.09
C GLY A 288 -3.69 -17.90 -4.72
N THR A 289 -3.18 -19.12 -4.69
CA THR A 289 -2.78 -19.83 -3.46
C THR A 289 -1.59 -19.20 -2.73
N ASP A 290 -0.78 -18.35 -3.39
CA ASP A 290 0.27 -17.58 -2.70
C ASP A 290 -0.32 -16.63 -1.63
N ASN A 291 -1.63 -16.37 -1.69
CA ASN A 291 -2.29 -15.48 -0.76
C ASN A 291 -2.46 -16.07 0.66
N ASP A 292 -2.20 -17.36 0.89
CA ASP A 292 -2.38 -18.06 2.17
C ASP A 292 -3.76 -17.82 2.82
N ASN A 293 -4.75 -17.42 2.01
CA ASN A 293 -6.11 -17.12 2.41
C ASN A 293 -7.10 -17.65 1.37
N ASP A 294 -7.95 -18.57 1.78
CA ASP A 294 -8.92 -19.22 0.89
C ASP A 294 -9.88 -18.23 0.20
N SER A 295 -10.19 -17.11 0.86
CA SER A 295 -11.02 -16.05 0.26
C SER A 295 -10.35 -15.37 -0.92
N MET A 296 -9.03 -15.45 -1.04
CA MET A 296 -8.23 -14.85 -2.10
C MET A 296 -7.71 -15.85 -3.15
N LYS A 297 -8.12 -17.12 -3.10
CA LYS A 297 -7.63 -18.19 -4.00
C LYS A 297 -7.80 -17.91 -5.50
N ASN A 298 -8.79 -17.08 -5.88
CA ASN A 298 -9.07 -16.66 -7.25
C ASN A 298 -8.57 -15.23 -7.55
N THR A 299 -7.80 -14.66 -6.64
CA THR A 299 -7.42 -13.24 -6.62
C THR A 299 -5.91 -13.11 -6.72
N THR A 300 -5.45 -12.04 -7.34
CA THR A 300 -4.05 -11.60 -7.30
C THR A 300 -3.98 -10.29 -6.50
N LEU A 301 -3.02 -10.21 -5.59
CA LEU A 301 -2.61 -9.00 -4.89
C LEU A 301 -1.23 -8.60 -5.42
N ILE A 302 -1.12 -7.36 -5.91
CA ILE A 302 0.15 -6.76 -6.31
C ILE A 302 0.32 -5.46 -5.55
N PHE A 303 1.46 -5.28 -4.90
CA PHE A 303 1.78 -4.02 -4.23
C PHE A 303 3.26 -3.68 -4.29
N LYS A 304 3.58 -2.41 -4.06
CA LYS A 304 4.93 -1.87 -3.92
C LYS A 304 5.07 -1.16 -2.60
N ASN A 305 6.23 -1.32 -1.95
CA ASN A 305 6.59 -0.59 -0.73
C ASN A 305 7.34 0.70 -1.09
N VAL A 306 7.05 1.78 -0.33
CA VAL A 306 7.77 3.06 -0.38
C VAL A 306 8.01 3.53 1.04
N ASN A 307 9.19 4.07 1.30
CA ASN A 307 9.53 4.64 2.61
C ASN A 307 9.17 6.13 2.62
N ILE A 308 8.34 6.56 3.58
CA ILE A 308 7.90 7.95 3.71
C ILE A 308 8.04 8.43 5.15
N GLY A 309 8.81 9.51 5.36
CA GLY A 309 8.85 10.22 6.64
C GLY A 309 9.05 9.34 7.88
N GLY A 310 9.85 8.27 7.76
CA GLY A 310 10.12 7.33 8.86
C GLY A 310 9.13 6.17 8.99
N GLY A 311 8.09 6.08 8.12
CA GLY A 311 7.15 4.96 8.02
C GLY A 311 7.24 4.24 6.68
N LYS A 312 6.47 3.15 6.55
CA LYS A 312 6.32 2.41 5.29
C LYS A 312 4.89 2.58 4.77
N LEU A 313 4.79 2.96 3.51
CA LEU A 313 3.57 2.94 2.72
C LEU A 313 3.67 1.76 1.74
N ALA A 314 2.66 0.90 1.70
CA ALA A 314 2.48 -0.07 0.64
C ALA A 314 1.23 0.29 -0.15
N PHE A 315 1.29 0.23 -1.47
CA PHE A 315 0.12 0.48 -2.30
C PHE A 315 0.12 -0.43 -3.52
N GLY A 316 -1.06 -0.74 -4.00
CA GLY A 316 -1.19 -1.71 -5.07
C GLY A 316 -2.62 -1.92 -5.53
N VAL A 317 -2.87 -3.11 -6.08
CA VAL A 317 -4.17 -3.50 -6.58
C VAL A 317 -4.52 -4.94 -6.21
N ILE A 318 -5.83 -5.17 -6.12
CA ILE A 318 -6.44 -6.48 -5.97
C ILE A 318 -7.30 -6.73 -7.22
N GLY A 319 -7.13 -7.87 -7.86
CA GLY A 319 -7.89 -8.24 -9.06
C GLY A 319 -7.82 -9.73 -9.38
N PRO A 320 -8.38 -10.17 -10.52
CA PRO A 320 -8.37 -11.57 -10.93
C PRO A 320 -6.96 -12.06 -11.29
N LYS A 321 -6.75 -13.38 -11.32
CA LYS A 321 -5.45 -13.96 -11.73
C LYS A 321 -5.02 -13.55 -13.15
N ARG A 322 -5.95 -13.29 -14.06
CA ARG A 322 -5.69 -12.82 -15.42
C ARG A 322 -5.64 -11.28 -15.53
N MET A 323 -5.00 -10.58 -14.62
CA MET A 323 -4.88 -9.13 -14.73
C MET A 323 -3.79 -8.70 -15.74
N ASN A 324 -3.87 -7.46 -16.19
CA ASN A 324 -2.83 -6.84 -17.00
C ASN A 324 -1.62 -6.47 -16.13
N TYR A 325 -0.77 -7.46 -15.88
CA TYR A 325 0.41 -7.31 -15.02
C TYR A 325 1.35 -6.21 -15.49
N THR A 326 1.54 -6.08 -16.82
CA THR A 326 2.39 -5.05 -17.43
C THR A 326 1.92 -3.64 -17.04
N LYS A 327 0.62 -3.36 -17.23
CA LYS A 327 0.02 -2.07 -16.89
C LYS A 327 0.10 -1.80 -15.38
N VAL A 328 -0.20 -2.80 -14.55
CA VAL A 328 -0.17 -2.68 -13.08
C VAL A 328 1.24 -2.37 -12.58
N ILE A 329 2.24 -3.15 -13.00
CA ILE A 329 3.64 -2.96 -12.56
C ILE A 329 4.15 -1.58 -12.97
N GLY A 330 3.85 -1.16 -14.20
CA GLY A 330 4.23 0.17 -14.68
C GLY A 330 3.61 1.29 -13.86
N MET A 331 2.31 1.22 -13.60
CA MET A 331 1.60 2.20 -12.79
C MET A 331 2.14 2.26 -11.36
N LEU A 332 2.41 1.10 -10.71
CA LEU A 332 2.96 1.08 -9.35
C LEU A 332 4.35 1.72 -9.27
N ASN A 333 5.23 1.47 -10.24
CA ASN A 333 6.54 2.13 -10.30
C ASN A 333 6.37 3.65 -10.43
N GLN A 334 5.47 4.09 -11.30
CA GLN A 334 5.20 5.51 -11.53
C GLN A 334 4.66 6.23 -10.28
N LEU A 335 3.69 5.61 -9.59
CA LEU A 335 3.16 6.15 -8.33
C LEU A 335 4.27 6.24 -7.28
N ALA A 336 5.14 5.22 -7.17
CA ALA A 336 6.27 5.24 -6.25
C ALA A 336 7.21 6.41 -6.53
N ASP A 337 7.62 6.59 -7.79
CA ASP A 337 8.50 7.69 -8.20
C ASP A 337 7.86 9.07 -7.91
N GLY A 338 6.54 9.18 -8.08
CA GLY A 338 5.79 10.39 -7.75
C GLY A 338 5.75 10.69 -6.25
N ILE A 339 5.51 9.65 -5.43
CA ILE A 339 5.49 9.76 -3.97
C ILE A 339 6.88 10.12 -3.45
N ASP A 340 7.93 9.45 -3.91
CA ASP A 340 9.31 9.74 -3.51
C ASP A 340 9.71 11.19 -3.81
N LYS A 341 9.29 11.72 -4.96
CA LYS A 341 9.52 13.15 -5.30
C LYS A 341 8.79 14.09 -4.35
N MET A 342 7.52 13.82 -4.01
CA MET A 342 6.76 14.65 -3.08
C MET A 342 7.46 14.79 -1.73
N PHE A 343 7.95 13.67 -1.19
CA PHE A 343 8.62 13.67 0.11
C PHE A 343 10.06 14.18 0.05
N SER A 344 10.76 14.08 -1.09
CA SER A 344 12.10 14.61 -1.28
C SER A 344 12.11 16.14 -1.44
N ASP A 345 11.12 16.70 -2.14
CA ASP A 345 11.01 18.17 -2.35
C ASP A 345 10.60 18.89 -1.06
N ASP A 346 9.81 18.26 -0.17
CA ASP A 346 9.48 18.84 1.14
C ASP A 346 10.69 18.89 2.09
N MET A 347 11.67 17.98 1.97
CA MET A 347 12.94 18.08 2.71
C MET A 347 13.82 19.25 2.24
N LEU A 348 13.77 19.59 0.95
CA LEU A 348 14.57 20.71 0.39
C LEU A 348 14.00 22.10 0.71
N LEU A 349 12.70 22.19 1.04
CA LEU A 349 12.06 23.46 1.41
C LEU A 349 12.12 23.74 2.92
N GLY A 350 12.55 22.77 3.73
CA GLY A 350 12.72 22.92 5.19
C GLY A 350 14.06 23.52 5.61
N ASP A 351 15.09 23.53 4.72
CA ASP A 351 16.44 24.04 5.01
C ASP A 351 16.72 25.46 4.46
N GLY A 352 15.71 26.17 3.98
CA GLY A 352 15.86 27.39 3.16
C GLY A 352 15.49 28.74 3.80
N ASP A 353 15.32 28.87 5.12
CA ASP A 353 15.09 30.18 5.77
C ASP A 353 15.87 30.31 7.09
N GLU A 354 17.20 30.25 7.03
CA GLU A 354 18.09 30.89 7.99
C GLU A 354 19.06 31.82 7.22
N HIS A 355 18.59 33.06 6.98
CA HIS A 355 19.49 34.22 6.81
C HIS A 355 18.82 35.47 7.34
#